data_bdfc349898ce72de9a34bde47ba2a9dd
#
_entry.id   bdfc349898ce72de9a34bde47ba2a9dd
#
_cell.length_a   1.000
_cell.length_b   1.000
_cell.length_c   1.000
_cell.angle_alpha   90.00
_cell.angle_beta   90.00
_cell.angle_gamma   90.00
#
_symmetry.space_group_name_H-M   'P 1'
#
loop_
_entity.id
_entity.type
_entity.pdbx_description
1 polymer ?
#
loop_
_entity_poly.entity_id
_entity_poly.type
_entity_poly.pdbx_seq_one_letter_code
_entity_poly.pdbx_strand_id
1 'polypeptide(L)'
;MKILCNECNTREATIHLTQIVGETMTKRDLCEVCGKGIADMVKRGDGLPLEAVATDTTETRLTLIVASDPRYAKAAYFFVRDGLTRAKTMFWEPGKPGHISGAQLLEGLRELAIESFGKRAKARLNSWGIFKCEDFGEVVFNLVKVGLLVKQEGDTREAFRGGYDFDVAFPS
;
A
#
# COMPACT_ATOMS: atom_id res chain seq x y z
N MET A 1 -31.55 -6.87 19.83
CA MET A 1 -30.39 -6.00 19.55
C MET A 1 -30.20 -5.93 18.04
N LYS A 2 -30.11 -4.72 17.46
CA LYS A 2 -29.83 -4.56 16.03
C LYS A 2 -28.32 -4.63 15.84
N ILE A 3 -27.89 -5.51 14.95
CA ILE A 3 -26.46 -5.64 14.59
C ILE A 3 -26.20 -4.63 13.47
N LEU A 4 -25.21 -3.78 13.67
CA LEU A 4 -24.78 -2.82 12.65
C LEU A 4 -23.81 -3.47 11.66
N CYS A 5 -23.83 -2.98 10.42
CA CYS A 5 -22.94 -3.41 9.36
C CYS A 5 -21.46 -3.17 9.74
N ASN A 6 -20.62 -4.19 9.65
CA ASN A 6 -19.19 -4.10 9.98
C ASN A 6 -18.40 -3.16 9.05
N GLU A 7 -18.91 -2.88 7.84
CA GLU A 7 -18.24 -2.00 6.87
C GLU A 7 -18.61 -0.52 7.08
N CYS A 8 -19.90 -0.19 7.06
CA CYS A 8 -20.33 1.21 7.13
C CYS A 8 -20.68 1.69 8.54
N ASN A 9 -20.90 0.80 9.48
CA ASN A 9 -21.29 1.04 10.87
C ASN A 9 -22.49 1.97 11.07
N THR A 10 -23.30 2.18 10.01
CA THR A 10 -24.45 3.12 9.99
C THR A 10 -25.79 2.43 9.71
N ARG A 11 -25.77 1.27 9.04
CA ARG A 11 -26.98 0.54 8.63
C ARG A 11 -27.07 -0.79 9.34
N GLU A 12 -28.29 -1.24 9.56
CA GLU A 12 -28.55 -2.57 10.10
C GLU A 12 -28.02 -3.65 9.15
N ALA A 13 -27.34 -4.64 9.68
CA ALA A 13 -26.84 -5.78 8.93
C ALA A 13 -27.99 -6.72 8.58
N THR A 14 -28.08 -7.07 7.31
CA THR A 14 -29.08 -7.99 6.75
C THR A 14 -28.45 -9.23 6.12
N ILE A 15 -27.13 -9.21 5.96
CA ILE A 15 -26.34 -10.30 5.40
C ILE A 15 -25.33 -10.75 6.45
N HIS A 16 -25.44 -12.00 6.88
CA HIS A 16 -24.59 -12.61 7.89
C HIS A 16 -23.68 -13.64 7.22
N LEU A 17 -22.38 -13.36 7.16
CA LEU A 17 -21.38 -14.26 6.58
C LEU A 17 -20.60 -14.94 7.70
N THR A 18 -20.48 -16.25 7.61
CA THR A 18 -19.59 -17.02 8.49
C THR A 18 -18.59 -17.76 7.62
N GLN A 19 -17.33 -17.52 7.84
CA GLN A 19 -16.25 -18.21 7.17
C GLN A 19 -15.49 -19.07 8.17
N ILE A 20 -15.21 -20.29 7.78
CA ILE A 20 -14.37 -21.23 8.55
C ILE A 20 -13.16 -21.58 7.69
N VAL A 21 -11.96 -21.24 8.19
CA VAL A 21 -10.69 -21.59 7.57
C VAL A 21 -9.85 -22.33 8.57
N GLY A 22 -9.69 -23.64 8.40
CA GLY A 22 -9.09 -24.51 9.39
C GLY A 22 -9.86 -24.48 10.71
N GLU A 23 -9.22 -24.08 11.80
CA GLU A 23 -9.83 -23.95 13.13
C GLU A 23 -10.35 -22.52 13.42
N THR A 24 -10.18 -21.58 12.51
CA THR A 24 -10.56 -20.18 12.70
C THR A 24 -11.93 -19.89 12.08
N MET A 25 -12.84 -19.36 12.89
CA MET A 25 -14.18 -18.93 12.47
C MET A 25 -14.25 -17.40 12.48
N THR A 26 -14.51 -16.79 11.32
CA THR A 26 -14.71 -15.35 11.19
C THR A 26 -16.16 -15.04 10.80
N LYS A 27 -16.79 -14.11 11.51
CA LYS A 27 -18.16 -13.63 11.21
C LYS A 27 -18.11 -12.19 10.70
N ARG A 28 -18.86 -11.90 9.65
CA ARG A 28 -19.05 -10.54 9.11
C ARG A 28 -20.55 -10.29 8.90
N ASP A 29 -21.00 -9.18 9.44
CA ASP A 29 -22.37 -8.73 9.34
C ASP A 29 -22.41 -7.50 8.43
N LEU A 30 -23.08 -7.59 7.28
CA LEU A 30 -23.10 -6.55 6.25
C LEU A 30 -24.53 -6.09 5.99
N CYS A 31 -24.72 -4.79 5.72
CA CYS A 31 -25.98 -4.28 5.21
C CYS A 31 -26.12 -4.63 3.71
N GLU A 32 -27.35 -4.55 3.21
CA GLU A 32 -27.69 -4.86 1.81
C GLU A 32 -26.81 -4.10 0.80
N VAL A 33 -26.45 -2.86 1.09
CA VAL A 33 -25.64 -2.03 0.19
C VAL A 33 -24.17 -2.48 0.17
N CYS A 34 -23.57 -2.73 1.34
CA CYS A 34 -22.19 -3.19 1.44
C CYS A 34 -22.02 -4.66 1.00
N GLY A 35 -23.03 -5.47 1.18
CA GLY A 35 -23.03 -6.88 0.81
C GLY A 35 -23.62 -7.21 -0.56
N LYS A 36 -24.09 -6.22 -1.35
CA LYS A 36 -24.82 -6.45 -2.60
C LYS A 36 -24.06 -7.33 -3.60
N GLY A 37 -22.77 -7.08 -3.82
CA GLY A 37 -21.96 -7.89 -4.72
C GLY A 37 -21.82 -9.34 -4.26
N ILE A 38 -21.69 -9.57 -2.96
CA ILE A 38 -21.56 -10.91 -2.34
C ILE A 38 -22.89 -11.68 -2.44
N ALA A 39 -24.01 -11.01 -2.17
CA ALA A 39 -25.33 -11.62 -2.25
C ALA A 39 -25.68 -12.08 -3.68
N ASP A 40 -25.28 -11.31 -4.69
CA ASP A 40 -25.50 -11.63 -6.10
C ASP A 40 -24.62 -12.80 -6.58
N MET A 41 -23.41 -12.96 -6.05
CA MET A 41 -22.55 -14.11 -6.32
C MET A 41 -23.07 -15.39 -5.70
N VAL A 42 -23.54 -15.34 -4.46
CA VAL A 42 -24.17 -16.49 -3.77
C VAL A 42 -25.42 -16.96 -4.51
N LYS A 43 -26.27 -16.03 -4.99
CA LYS A 43 -27.49 -16.36 -5.75
C LYS A 43 -27.19 -17.03 -7.10
N ARG A 44 -26.05 -16.77 -7.73
CA ARG A 44 -25.65 -17.36 -9.03
C ARG A 44 -24.98 -18.73 -8.87
N GLY A 45 -24.73 -19.18 -7.65
CA GLY A 45 -24.03 -20.45 -7.41
C GLY A 45 -22.54 -20.39 -7.75
N ASP A 46 -22.04 -19.22 -8.09
CA ASP A 46 -20.60 -18.95 -8.20
C ASP A 46 -20.09 -18.96 -6.75
N GLY A 47 -19.40 -20.00 -6.36
CA GLY A 47 -18.83 -20.09 -5.01
C GLY A 47 -18.14 -18.78 -4.68
N LEU A 48 -18.29 -18.31 -3.43
CA LEU A 48 -17.58 -17.11 -2.95
C LEU A 48 -16.12 -17.26 -3.36
N PRO A 49 -15.55 -16.33 -4.16
CA PRO A 49 -14.13 -16.38 -4.42
C PRO A 49 -13.44 -16.38 -3.05
N LEU A 50 -12.55 -17.33 -2.81
CA LEU A 50 -11.74 -17.37 -1.58
C LEU A 50 -11.11 -16.00 -1.29
N GLU A 51 -10.95 -15.16 -2.32
CA GLU A 51 -10.38 -13.82 -2.30
C GLU A 51 -11.37 -12.72 -1.87
N ALA A 52 -12.69 -12.93 -2.01
CA ALA A 52 -13.69 -11.92 -1.60
C ALA A 52 -13.87 -11.84 -0.08
N VAL A 53 -13.28 -12.77 0.66
CA VAL A 53 -13.27 -12.80 2.13
C VAL A 53 -11.88 -12.50 2.68
N ALA A 54 -10.91 -12.22 1.81
CA ALA A 54 -9.63 -11.72 2.25
C ALA A 54 -9.88 -10.42 3.03
N THR A 55 -9.63 -10.47 4.34
CA THR A 55 -9.48 -9.27 5.15
C THR A 55 -8.76 -8.22 4.32
N ASP A 56 -9.25 -6.98 4.32
CA ASP A 56 -8.61 -5.83 3.68
C ASP A 56 -7.24 -5.58 4.32
N THR A 57 -6.32 -6.50 4.08
CA THR A 57 -4.98 -6.48 4.61
C THR A 57 -4.06 -5.73 3.67
N THR A 58 -2.99 -5.18 4.22
CA THR A 58 -1.88 -4.61 3.45
C THR A 58 -1.44 -5.56 2.33
N GLU A 59 -1.42 -6.86 2.60
CA GLU A 59 -1.00 -7.91 1.67
C GLU A 59 -1.93 -8.01 0.45
N THR A 60 -3.23 -8.00 0.67
CA THR A 60 -4.25 -8.03 -0.39
C THR A 60 -4.16 -6.77 -1.25
N ARG A 61 -4.03 -5.59 -0.65
CA ARG A 61 -3.89 -4.32 -1.36
C ARG A 61 -2.62 -4.30 -2.20
N LEU A 62 -1.49 -4.80 -1.68
CA LEU A 62 -0.24 -4.90 -2.43
C LEU A 62 -0.34 -5.88 -3.60
N THR A 63 -1.04 -7.00 -3.43
CA THR A 63 -1.28 -7.94 -4.53
C THR A 63 -2.09 -7.29 -5.65
N LEU A 64 -3.12 -6.52 -5.32
CA LEU A 64 -3.91 -5.76 -6.30
C LEU A 64 -3.07 -4.70 -7.04
N ILE A 65 -2.17 -4.00 -6.33
CA ILE A 65 -1.27 -3.03 -6.98
C ILE A 65 -0.36 -3.73 -7.99
N VAL A 66 0.32 -4.80 -7.59
CA VAL A 66 1.26 -5.52 -8.47
C VAL A 66 0.53 -6.08 -9.69
N ALA A 67 -0.70 -6.56 -9.52
CA ALA A 67 -1.52 -7.02 -10.64
C ALA A 67 -1.93 -5.86 -11.59
N SER A 68 -2.18 -4.66 -11.06
CA SER A 68 -2.58 -3.49 -11.84
C SER A 68 -1.39 -2.74 -12.47
N ASP A 69 -0.22 -2.81 -11.86
CA ASP A 69 1.02 -2.18 -12.33
C ASP A 69 2.22 -3.13 -12.15
N PRO A 70 2.45 -4.03 -13.12
CA PRO A 70 3.51 -5.03 -13.05
C PRO A 70 4.92 -4.47 -13.25
N ARG A 71 5.08 -3.16 -13.48
CA ARG A 71 6.40 -2.52 -13.63
C ARG A 71 7.24 -2.66 -12.37
N TYR A 72 6.59 -2.69 -11.20
CA TYR A 72 7.25 -2.68 -9.90
C TYR A 72 7.01 -3.98 -9.14
N ALA A 73 8.09 -4.59 -8.67
CA ALA A 73 7.99 -5.77 -7.82
C ALA A 73 7.36 -5.42 -6.46
N LYS A 74 6.71 -6.39 -5.82
CA LYS A 74 6.10 -6.23 -4.49
C LYS A 74 7.09 -5.68 -3.46
N ALA A 75 8.36 -6.08 -3.55
CA ALA A 75 9.43 -5.60 -2.67
C ALA A 75 9.66 -4.08 -2.75
N ALA A 76 9.42 -3.43 -3.91
CA ALA A 76 9.53 -1.99 -4.08
C ALA A 76 8.54 -1.24 -3.17
N TYR A 77 7.33 -1.75 -3.02
CA TYR A 77 6.29 -1.15 -2.19
C TYR A 77 6.61 -1.23 -0.69
N PHE A 78 7.14 -2.36 -0.24
CA PHE A 78 7.64 -2.47 1.14
C PHE A 78 8.81 -1.53 1.39
N PHE A 79 9.78 -1.51 0.46
CA PHE A 79 10.95 -0.65 0.56
C PHE A 79 10.57 0.84 0.66
N VAL A 80 9.60 1.32 -0.13
CA VAL A 80 9.12 2.71 -0.06
C VAL A 80 8.45 3.00 1.30
N ARG A 81 7.71 2.06 1.87
CA ARG A 81 7.12 2.21 3.21
C ARG A 81 8.20 2.31 4.30
N ASP A 82 9.21 1.48 4.22
CA ASP A 82 10.35 1.50 5.15
C ASP A 82 11.15 2.79 4.98
N GLY A 83 11.36 3.25 3.72
CA GLY A 83 11.97 4.54 3.41
C GLY A 83 11.20 5.74 3.97
N LEU A 84 9.86 5.69 3.96
CA LEU A 84 9.03 6.72 4.60
C LEU A 84 9.23 6.74 6.12
N THR A 85 9.36 5.58 6.74
CA THR A 85 9.67 5.47 8.18
C THR A 85 11.05 6.05 8.46
N ARG A 86 12.05 5.73 7.61
CA ARG A 86 13.40 6.29 7.71
C ARG A 86 13.38 7.80 7.57
N ALA A 87 12.72 8.34 6.54
CA ALA A 87 12.59 9.78 6.32
C ALA A 87 11.94 10.49 7.52
N LYS A 88 10.88 9.91 8.08
CA LYS A 88 10.27 10.44 9.31
C LYS A 88 11.26 10.52 10.47
N THR A 89 12.09 9.50 10.65
CA THR A 89 13.12 9.50 11.71
C THR A 89 14.18 10.57 11.47
N MET A 90 14.57 10.80 10.20
CA MET A 90 15.61 11.78 9.82
C MET A 90 15.12 13.23 9.92
N PHE A 91 13.88 13.49 9.54
CA PHE A 91 13.34 14.84 9.36
C PHE A 91 12.25 15.22 10.36
N TRP A 92 11.97 14.34 11.34
CA TRP A 92 10.98 14.66 12.37
C TRP A 92 11.47 15.79 13.28
N GLU A 93 10.62 16.82 13.42
CA GLU A 93 10.87 17.92 14.34
C GLU A 93 9.72 18.01 15.37
N PRO A 94 10.04 18.04 16.68
CA PRO A 94 9.02 18.20 17.71
C PRO A 94 8.20 19.47 17.49
N GLY A 95 6.86 19.34 17.53
CA GLY A 95 5.95 20.47 17.40
C GLY A 95 5.61 20.89 15.96
N LYS A 96 6.20 20.27 14.94
CA LYS A 96 5.80 20.44 13.55
C LYS A 96 4.91 19.29 13.07
N PRO A 97 3.94 19.52 12.14
CA PRO A 97 3.21 18.43 11.53
C PRO A 97 4.19 17.48 10.85
N GLY A 98 4.07 16.18 11.17
CA GLY A 98 5.01 15.14 10.71
C GLY A 98 4.86 14.78 9.22
N HIS A 99 4.66 15.79 8.35
CA HIS A 99 4.61 15.61 6.90
C HIS A 99 6.02 15.47 6.34
N ILE A 100 6.22 14.48 5.47
CA ILE A 100 7.47 14.24 4.74
C ILE A 100 7.25 14.64 3.28
N SER A 101 8.01 15.61 2.79
CA SER A 101 7.99 16.00 1.39
C SER A 101 8.57 14.91 0.48
N GLY A 102 8.27 14.98 -0.83
CA GLY A 102 8.84 14.05 -1.81
C GLY A 102 10.39 14.04 -1.81
N ALA A 103 11.02 15.22 -1.66
CA ALA A 103 12.47 15.34 -1.56
C ALA A 103 13.04 14.69 -0.29
N GLN A 104 12.40 14.88 0.85
CA GLN A 104 12.78 14.23 2.11
C GLN A 104 12.59 12.72 2.05
N LEU A 105 11.53 12.26 1.39
CA LEU A 105 11.32 10.83 1.18
C LEU A 105 12.40 10.24 0.28
N LEU A 106 12.78 10.91 -0.81
CA LEU A 106 13.87 10.47 -1.69
C LEU A 106 15.19 10.34 -0.92
N GLU A 107 15.51 11.26 -0.03
CA GLU A 107 16.71 11.18 0.80
C GLU A 107 16.64 9.99 1.78
N GLY A 108 15.50 9.79 2.43
CA GLY A 108 15.28 8.62 3.30
C GLY A 108 15.42 7.29 2.55
N LEU A 109 14.93 7.22 1.32
CA LEU A 109 15.07 6.04 0.44
C LEU A 109 16.52 5.83 0.01
N ARG A 110 17.26 6.90 -0.29
CA ARG A 110 18.68 6.84 -0.64
C ARG A 110 19.51 6.27 0.51
N GLU A 111 19.35 6.83 1.69
CA GLU A 111 20.04 6.37 2.90
C GLU A 111 19.71 4.90 3.22
N LEU A 112 18.45 4.53 3.19
CA LEU A 112 18.01 3.16 3.42
C LEU A 112 18.58 2.18 2.39
N ALA A 113 18.66 2.57 1.11
CA ALA A 113 19.22 1.74 0.06
C ALA A 113 20.72 1.49 0.27
N ILE A 114 21.46 2.54 0.63
CA ILE A 114 22.91 2.45 0.89
C ILE A 114 23.14 1.58 2.13
N GLU A 115 22.42 1.80 3.21
CA GLU A 115 22.55 1.04 4.46
C GLU A 115 22.21 -0.45 4.26
N SER A 116 21.13 -0.74 3.53
CA SER A 116 20.64 -2.11 3.35
C SER A 116 21.43 -2.92 2.31
N PHE A 117 21.91 -2.27 1.25
CA PHE A 117 22.45 -2.98 0.07
C PHE A 117 23.88 -2.55 -0.31
N GLY A 118 24.39 -1.43 0.24
CA GLY A 118 25.72 -0.91 -0.05
C GLY A 118 25.93 -0.74 -1.57
N LYS A 119 27.03 -1.24 -2.08
CA LYS A 119 27.37 -1.21 -3.51
C LYS A 119 26.35 -1.90 -4.44
N ARG A 120 25.47 -2.73 -3.91
CA ARG A 120 24.42 -3.43 -4.69
C ARG A 120 23.09 -2.68 -4.71
N ALA A 121 23.01 -1.48 -4.11
CA ALA A 121 21.77 -0.71 -3.98
C ALA A 121 21.10 -0.47 -5.35
N LYS A 122 21.84 0.07 -6.33
CA LYS A 122 21.35 0.31 -7.68
C LYS A 122 20.83 -0.98 -8.34
N ALA A 123 21.61 -2.06 -8.31
CA ALA A 123 21.21 -3.33 -8.91
C ALA A 123 19.96 -3.90 -8.26
N ARG A 124 19.83 -3.75 -6.92
CA ARG A 124 18.65 -4.19 -6.19
C ARG A 124 17.41 -3.39 -6.57
N LEU A 125 17.50 -2.06 -6.59
CA LEU A 125 16.40 -1.18 -7.01
C LEU A 125 15.97 -1.46 -8.45
N ASN A 126 16.93 -1.62 -9.36
CA ASN A 126 16.65 -1.96 -10.75
C ASN A 126 15.92 -3.31 -10.88
N SER A 127 16.28 -4.31 -10.05
CA SER A 127 15.58 -5.61 -10.03
C SER A 127 14.11 -5.52 -9.59
N TRP A 128 13.72 -4.41 -8.96
CA TRP A 128 12.36 -4.11 -8.55
C TRP A 128 11.62 -3.19 -9.52
N GLY A 129 12.26 -2.81 -10.64
CA GLY A 129 11.69 -1.91 -11.65
C GLY A 129 11.92 -0.43 -11.34
N ILE A 130 12.77 -0.08 -10.36
CA ILE A 130 13.07 1.30 -9.97
C ILE A 130 14.41 1.68 -10.58
N PHE A 131 14.41 2.58 -11.57
CA PHE A 131 15.59 3.02 -12.32
C PHE A 131 15.93 4.49 -12.08
N LYS A 132 14.99 5.28 -11.59
CA LYS A 132 15.09 6.72 -11.37
C LYS A 132 14.16 7.19 -10.24
N CYS A 133 14.35 8.42 -9.78
CA CYS A 133 13.56 8.98 -8.68
C CYS A 133 12.06 9.04 -8.97
N GLU A 134 11.66 9.28 -10.21
CA GLU A 134 10.25 9.30 -10.62
C GLU A 134 9.55 7.95 -10.40
N ASP A 135 10.27 6.83 -10.49
CA ASP A 135 9.72 5.50 -10.23
C ASP A 135 9.31 5.35 -8.76
N PHE A 136 10.05 5.92 -7.82
CA PHE A 136 9.62 6.00 -6.42
C PHE A 136 8.31 6.78 -6.28
N GLY A 137 8.17 7.88 -7.03
CA GLY A 137 6.91 8.64 -7.08
C GLY A 137 5.73 7.79 -7.55
N GLU A 138 5.90 7.01 -8.61
CA GLU A 138 4.85 6.10 -9.11
C GLU A 138 4.48 5.05 -8.05
N VAL A 139 5.47 4.44 -7.38
CA VAL A 139 5.23 3.48 -6.28
C VAL A 139 4.46 4.12 -5.13
N VAL A 140 4.83 5.36 -4.72
CA VAL A 140 4.13 6.13 -3.68
C VAL A 140 2.66 6.35 -4.08
N PHE A 141 2.41 6.82 -5.31
CA PHE A 141 1.04 7.10 -5.77
C PHE A 141 0.20 5.83 -5.96
N ASN A 142 0.82 4.71 -6.30
CA ASN A 142 0.15 3.42 -6.29
C ASN A 142 -0.29 3.02 -4.86
N LEU A 143 0.56 3.23 -3.85
CA LEU A 143 0.23 3.00 -2.44
C LEU A 143 -0.91 3.92 -1.95
N VAL A 144 -0.91 5.19 -2.39
CA VAL A 144 -2.00 6.15 -2.11
C VAL A 144 -3.31 5.67 -2.74
N LYS A 145 -3.28 5.21 -3.99
CA LYS A 145 -4.47 4.73 -4.72
C LYS A 145 -5.21 3.61 -4.00
N VAL A 146 -4.50 2.75 -3.30
CA VAL A 146 -5.11 1.64 -2.53
C VAL A 146 -5.25 1.95 -1.04
N GLY A 147 -5.02 3.20 -0.63
CA GLY A 147 -5.20 3.64 0.76
C GLY A 147 -4.17 3.10 1.75
N LEU A 148 -2.99 2.66 1.28
CA LEU A 148 -1.86 2.27 2.14
C LEU A 148 -0.98 3.45 2.55
N LEU A 149 -1.05 4.56 1.81
CA LEU A 149 -0.49 5.86 2.18
C LEU A 149 -1.57 6.93 2.02
N VAL A 150 -1.42 8.00 2.78
CA VAL A 150 -2.31 9.18 2.69
C VAL A 150 -1.54 10.29 1.99
N LYS A 151 -2.15 10.83 0.93
CA LYS A 151 -1.66 12.00 0.22
C LYS A 151 -2.07 13.26 0.96
N GLN A 152 -1.16 14.22 1.08
CA GLN A 152 -1.49 15.56 1.55
C GLN A 152 -1.68 16.54 0.38
N GLU A 153 -2.29 17.68 0.69
CA GLU A 153 -2.40 18.78 -0.26
C GLU A 153 -0.99 19.28 -0.62
N GLY A 154 -0.68 19.30 -1.92
CA GLY A 154 0.66 19.64 -2.42
C GLY A 154 1.56 18.45 -2.77
N ASP A 155 1.22 17.23 -2.39
CA ASP A 155 1.97 16.06 -2.85
C ASP A 155 1.71 15.82 -4.34
N THR A 156 2.75 15.90 -5.15
CA THR A 156 2.68 15.71 -6.59
C THR A 156 3.74 14.72 -7.07
N ARG A 157 3.52 14.11 -8.24
CA ARG A 157 4.53 13.25 -8.87
C ARG A 157 5.77 14.03 -9.27
N GLU A 158 5.59 15.32 -9.59
CA GLU A 158 6.65 16.25 -9.95
C GLU A 158 7.68 16.44 -8.83
N ALA A 159 7.26 16.29 -7.57
CA ALA A 159 8.15 16.37 -6.41
C ALA A 159 9.26 15.29 -6.38
N PHE A 160 9.11 14.25 -7.22
CA PHE A 160 10.10 13.18 -7.37
C PHE A 160 11.00 13.35 -8.60
N ARG A 161 10.76 14.39 -9.43
CA ARG A 161 11.58 14.64 -10.62
C ARG A 161 12.91 15.26 -10.24
N GLY A 162 13.98 14.74 -10.87
CA GLY A 162 15.32 15.33 -10.74
C GLY A 162 15.92 15.30 -9.34
N GLY A 163 15.48 14.38 -8.48
CA GLY A 163 15.95 14.30 -7.11
C GLY A 163 17.46 13.99 -7.02
N TYR A 164 17.89 12.88 -7.61
CA TYR A 164 19.31 12.51 -7.76
C TYR A 164 19.50 11.52 -8.91
N ASP A 165 20.71 11.50 -9.46
CA ASP A 165 21.13 10.49 -10.43
C ASP A 165 21.51 9.20 -9.71
N PHE A 166 21.01 8.05 -10.18
CA PHE A 166 21.25 6.74 -9.55
C PHE A 166 22.71 6.30 -9.68
N ASP A 167 23.44 6.72 -10.71
CA ASP A 167 24.85 6.40 -10.87
C ASP A 167 25.73 7.17 -9.87
N VAL A 168 25.29 8.36 -9.50
CA VAL A 168 25.95 9.20 -8.49
C VAL A 168 25.55 8.80 -7.07
N ALA A 169 24.27 8.56 -6.86
CA ALA A 169 23.71 8.25 -5.54
C ALA A 169 24.08 6.84 -5.04
N PHE A 170 24.25 5.88 -5.98
CA PHE A 170 24.53 4.48 -5.68
C PHE A 170 25.76 3.98 -6.47
N PRO A 171 26.96 4.45 -6.13
CA PRO A 171 28.18 4.03 -6.80
C PRO A 171 28.42 2.53 -6.60
N SER A 172 28.76 1.81 -7.68
CA SER A 172 29.07 0.37 -7.70
C SER A 172 30.46 0.04 -7.14
#